data_789f28f5e1f462be8d07d2a9e06bd61e
#
_entry.id   789f28f5e1f462be8d07d2a9e06bd61e
#
_cell.length_a   1.000
_cell.length_b   1.000
_cell.length_c   1.000
_cell.angle_alpha   90.00
_cell.angle_beta   90.00
_cell.angle_gamma   90.00
#
_symmetry.space_group_name_H-M   'P 1'
#
loop_
_entity.id
_entity.type
_entity.pdbx_description
1 polymer ?
#
loop_
_entity_poly.entity_id
_entity_poly.type
_entity_poly.pdbx_seq_one_letter_code
_entity_poly.pdbx_strand_id
1 'polypeptide(L)'
;MEQENIISGRTEEEVWQQINAQFLTNPDPLEYRAVIVQEQRQIVLEIDIDLGGGLESGYETTTLTAELHTTPAFRFAIHDKSFTDEIGKFFGMEDVEIGFTEFDKKLIVKTNNKLRVSEIFSDEAVRKPFESLNDFTLGVTYNNNGGSARNAPFLEFQIETGITNTKQLREIYHAFISILILLDNKVSR
;
A
#
# COMPACT_ATOMS: atom_id res chain seq x y z
N MET A 1 -18.44 2.35 21.48
CA MET A 1 -17.63 3.08 20.47
C MET A 1 -16.21 2.56 20.64
N GLU A 2 -15.71 1.79 19.68
CA GLU A 2 -14.31 1.40 19.69
C GLU A 2 -13.46 2.67 19.56
N GLN A 3 -12.48 2.81 20.42
CA GLN A 3 -11.59 3.96 20.40
C GLN A 3 -10.64 3.77 19.21
N GLU A 4 -10.66 4.70 18.27
CA GLU A 4 -9.79 4.65 17.09
C GLU A 4 -8.30 4.65 17.53
N ASN A 5 -7.54 3.68 17.05
CA ASN A 5 -6.10 3.56 17.35
C ASN A 5 -5.33 4.58 16.49
N ILE A 6 -5.05 5.74 17.04
CA ILE A 6 -4.33 6.81 16.34
C ILE A 6 -2.87 6.79 16.78
N ILE A 7 -1.98 6.65 15.80
CA ILE A 7 -0.52 6.70 15.96
C ILE A 7 -0.01 7.96 15.28
N SER A 8 0.75 8.80 15.99
CA SER A 8 1.25 10.04 15.41
C SER A 8 2.74 10.22 15.64
N GLY A 9 3.43 10.73 14.62
CA GLY A 9 4.85 11.02 14.66
C GLY A 9 5.28 11.97 13.55
N ARG A 10 6.39 12.67 13.75
CA ARG A 10 7.01 13.51 12.70
C ARG A 10 7.93 12.66 11.81
N THR A 11 8.53 11.63 12.40
CA THR A 11 9.44 10.72 11.72
C THR A 11 8.86 9.33 11.67
N GLU A 12 9.32 8.54 10.70
CA GLU A 12 8.99 7.11 10.62
C GLU A 12 9.38 6.37 11.91
N GLU A 13 10.53 6.72 12.50
CA GLU A 13 11.00 6.09 13.74
C GLU A 13 10.02 6.31 14.90
N GLU A 14 9.48 7.53 15.07
CA GLU A 14 8.49 7.84 16.11
C GLU A 14 7.19 7.04 15.92
N VAL A 15 6.78 6.83 14.68
CA VAL A 15 5.61 6.00 14.34
C VAL A 15 5.90 4.54 14.70
N TRP A 16 7.05 4.01 14.27
CA TRP A 16 7.36 2.59 14.45
C TRP A 16 7.69 2.21 15.89
N GLN A 17 8.16 3.12 16.72
CA GLN A 17 8.27 2.89 18.17
C GLN A 17 6.90 2.59 18.80
N GLN A 18 5.86 3.31 18.40
CA GLN A 18 4.50 3.08 18.92
C GLN A 18 3.89 1.78 18.39
N ILE A 19 4.04 1.49 17.08
CA ILE A 19 3.57 0.24 16.47
C ILE A 19 4.26 -0.95 17.14
N ASN A 20 5.60 -0.93 17.26
CA ASN A 20 6.35 -2.00 17.91
C ASN A 20 5.92 -2.21 19.36
N ALA A 21 5.63 -1.15 20.11
CA ALA A 21 5.15 -1.28 21.48
C ALA A 21 3.78 -2.01 21.55
N GLN A 22 2.89 -1.77 20.61
CA GLN A 22 1.60 -2.48 20.51
C GLN A 22 1.81 -3.95 20.14
N PHE A 23 2.67 -4.25 19.16
CA PHE A 23 2.97 -5.63 18.75
C PHE A 23 3.78 -6.40 19.80
N LEU A 24 4.53 -5.75 20.68
CA LEU A 24 5.13 -6.41 21.84
C LEU A 24 4.06 -6.88 22.85
N THR A 25 2.94 -6.18 22.93
CA THR A 25 1.83 -6.56 23.83
C THR A 25 0.93 -7.61 23.19
N ASN A 26 0.71 -7.55 21.89
CA ASN A 26 -0.05 -8.50 21.08
C ASN A 26 0.72 -8.81 19.79
N PRO A 27 1.60 -9.84 19.80
CA PRO A 27 2.53 -10.08 18.67
C PRO A 27 1.86 -10.62 17.40
N ASP A 28 0.73 -11.31 17.53
CA ASP A 28 0.02 -11.92 16.41
C ASP A 28 -1.48 -11.53 16.48
N PRO A 29 -1.79 -10.24 16.25
CA PRO A 29 -3.17 -9.80 16.24
C PRO A 29 -3.93 -10.41 15.05
N LEU A 30 -5.12 -10.95 15.30
CA LEU A 30 -6.02 -11.36 14.22
C LEU A 30 -6.64 -10.15 13.51
N GLU A 31 -6.88 -9.09 14.27
CA GLU A 31 -7.34 -7.80 13.74
C GLU A 31 -6.44 -6.70 14.28
N TYR A 32 -5.95 -5.85 13.39
CA TYR A 32 -5.21 -4.65 13.74
C TYR A 32 -5.60 -3.52 12.82
N ARG A 33 -6.01 -2.40 13.39
CA ARG A 33 -6.27 -1.18 12.64
C ARG A 33 -5.62 0.01 13.33
N ALA A 34 -4.85 0.78 12.57
CA ALA A 34 -4.25 2.02 13.04
C ALA A 34 -4.41 3.14 12.00
N VAL A 35 -4.75 4.32 12.48
CA VAL A 35 -4.68 5.56 11.70
C VAL A 35 -3.36 6.24 12.04
N ILE A 36 -2.43 6.18 11.10
CA ILE A 36 -1.08 6.73 11.24
C ILE A 36 -1.08 8.16 10.70
N VAL A 37 -0.72 9.11 11.55
CA VAL A 37 -0.55 10.51 11.18
C VAL A 37 0.95 10.84 11.20
N GLN A 38 1.56 10.86 10.02
CA GLN A 38 2.96 11.25 9.88
C GLN A 38 3.08 12.58 9.16
N GLU A 39 3.58 13.59 9.85
CA GLU A 39 3.52 14.99 9.41
C GLU A 39 2.08 15.44 9.11
N GLN A 40 1.74 15.67 7.84
CA GLN A 40 0.42 16.10 7.38
C GLN A 40 -0.32 14.98 6.61
N ARG A 41 0.23 13.76 6.59
CA ARG A 41 -0.32 12.61 5.86
C ARG A 41 -0.99 11.65 6.80
N GLN A 42 -2.17 11.20 6.41
CA GLN A 42 -2.90 10.17 7.12
C GLN A 42 -2.84 8.88 6.30
N ILE A 43 -2.38 7.80 6.94
CA ILE A 43 -2.28 6.47 6.36
C ILE A 43 -3.09 5.53 7.26
N VAL A 44 -3.96 4.74 6.68
CA VAL A 44 -4.68 3.69 7.40
C VAL A 44 -3.96 2.38 7.14
N LEU A 45 -3.52 1.73 8.20
CA LEU A 45 -2.98 0.38 8.21
C LEU A 45 -4.04 -0.56 8.79
N GLU A 46 -4.38 -1.60 8.04
CA GLU A 46 -5.31 -2.64 8.49
C GLU A 46 -4.67 -4.02 8.26
N ILE A 47 -4.80 -4.90 9.23
CA ILE A 47 -4.49 -6.32 9.16
C ILE A 47 -5.73 -7.06 9.61
N ASP A 48 -6.22 -7.99 8.79
CA ASP A 48 -7.40 -8.80 9.08
C ASP A 48 -7.07 -10.26 8.77
N ILE A 49 -7.17 -11.12 9.79
CA ILE A 49 -6.85 -12.54 9.73
C ILE A 49 -8.05 -13.32 10.25
N ASP A 50 -8.79 -13.92 9.34
CA ASP A 50 -9.85 -14.87 9.66
C ASP A 50 -9.32 -16.30 9.46
N LEU A 51 -9.17 -17.03 10.52
CA LEU A 51 -8.67 -18.42 10.48
C LEU A 51 -9.69 -19.40 9.88
N GLY A 52 -10.88 -18.93 9.57
CA GLY A 52 -11.99 -19.77 9.10
C GLY A 52 -12.54 -20.69 10.19
N GLY A 53 -13.54 -21.47 9.84
CA GLY A 53 -14.13 -22.44 10.78
C GLY A 53 -15.07 -23.41 10.09
N GLY A 54 -15.04 -24.66 10.53
CA GLY A 54 -15.91 -25.71 9.97
C GLY A 54 -15.61 -26.04 8.53
N LEU A 55 -16.45 -25.61 7.59
CA LEU A 55 -16.30 -25.80 6.13
C LEU A 55 -15.87 -24.51 5.41
N GLU A 56 -15.69 -23.40 6.13
CA GLU A 56 -15.29 -22.12 5.57
C GLU A 56 -13.77 -21.99 5.55
N SER A 57 -13.23 -21.59 4.41
CA SER A 57 -11.81 -21.23 4.30
C SER A 57 -11.59 -19.85 4.95
N GLY A 58 -10.50 -19.72 5.71
CA GLY A 58 -10.07 -18.43 6.23
C GLY A 58 -9.55 -17.50 5.12
N TYR A 59 -9.33 -16.25 5.48
CA TYR A 59 -8.63 -15.27 4.65
C TYR A 59 -7.68 -14.44 5.50
N GLU A 60 -6.68 -13.87 4.86
CA GLU A 60 -5.74 -12.96 5.49
C GLU A 60 -5.50 -11.78 4.58
N THR A 61 -5.53 -10.58 5.12
CA THR A 61 -5.21 -9.37 4.36
C THR A 61 -4.37 -8.39 5.17
N THR A 62 -3.53 -7.62 4.47
CA THR A 62 -2.90 -6.42 5.00
C THR A 62 -3.08 -5.30 4.00
N THR A 63 -3.56 -4.15 4.44
CA THR A 63 -3.76 -2.97 3.60
C THR A 63 -3.06 -1.74 4.16
N LEU A 64 -2.56 -0.90 3.26
CA LEU A 64 -2.16 0.48 3.51
C LEU A 64 -2.93 1.37 2.55
N THR A 65 -3.63 2.37 3.07
CA THR A 65 -4.43 3.29 2.26
C THR A 65 -4.16 4.73 2.68
N ALA A 66 -3.95 5.61 1.70
CA ALA A 66 -3.79 7.05 1.93
C ALA A 66 -4.50 7.86 0.86
N GLU A 67 -5.28 8.86 1.25
CA GLU A 67 -5.87 9.82 0.33
C GLU A 67 -4.78 10.72 -0.27
N LEU A 68 -4.82 10.92 -1.60
CA LEU A 68 -3.95 11.86 -2.28
C LEU A 68 -4.57 13.26 -2.25
N HIS A 69 -3.79 14.25 -1.86
CA HIS A 69 -4.27 15.64 -1.74
C HIS A 69 -4.68 16.25 -3.08
N THR A 70 -4.21 15.67 -4.16
CA THR A 70 -4.52 16.11 -5.53
C THR A 70 -4.83 14.93 -6.42
N THR A 71 -5.70 15.14 -7.41
CA THR A 71 -5.95 14.13 -8.45
C THR A 71 -4.76 14.05 -9.39
N PRO A 72 -3.92 13.02 -9.34
CA PRO A 72 -2.75 12.94 -10.19
C PRO A 72 -3.15 12.63 -11.64
N ALA A 73 -2.57 13.35 -12.60
CA ALA A 73 -2.64 12.96 -14.02
C ALA A 73 -1.86 11.66 -14.27
N PHE A 74 -0.88 11.37 -13.43
CA PHE A 74 -0.10 10.14 -13.44
C PHE A 74 -0.81 9.05 -12.65
N ARG A 75 -0.95 7.88 -13.26
CA ARG A 75 -1.50 6.68 -12.64
C ARG A 75 -0.58 5.50 -12.88
N PHE A 76 -0.50 4.63 -11.90
CA PHE A 76 0.18 3.36 -12.02
C PHE A 76 -0.52 2.31 -11.14
N ALA A 77 -0.28 1.06 -11.48
CA ALA A 77 -0.58 -0.09 -10.64
C ALA A 77 0.52 -1.13 -10.82
N ILE A 78 0.84 -1.82 -9.75
CA ILE A 78 1.78 -2.93 -9.72
C ILE A 78 1.08 -4.09 -9.05
N HIS A 79 1.21 -5.26 -9.64
CA HIS A 79 0.68 -6.49 -9.07
C HIS A 79 1.56 -7.68 -9.45
N ASP A 80 1.48 -8.74 -8.67
CA ASP A 80 2.10 -10.01 -8.99
C ASP A 80 1.51 -10.61 -10.27
N LYS A 81 2.30 -11.36 -11.04
CA LYS A 81 1.85 -12.00 -12.29
C LYS A 81 0.79 -13.07 -12.08
N SER A 82 0.69 -13.64 -10.87
CA SER A 82 -0.35 -14.60 -10.51
C SER A 82 -1.71 -13.95 -10.25
N PHE A 83 -1.73 -12.66 -9.95
CA PHE A 83 -2.93 -11.91 -9.58
C PHE A 83 -3.74 -11.52 -10.83
N THR A 84 -4.77 -12.30 -11.16
CA THR A 84 -5.54 -12.12 -12.40
C THR A 84 -6.87 -11.39 -12.27
N ASP A 85 -7.39 -11.23 -11.05
CA ASP A 85 -8.81 -10.86 -10.85
C ASP A 85 -9.12 -9.36 -10.90
N GLU A 86 -8.12 -8.47 -10.81
CA GLU A 86 -8.35 -7.02 -10.74
C GLU A 86 -7.98 -6.21 -12.00
N ILE A 87 -7.71 -6.87 -13.12
CA ILE A 87 -7.28 -6.22 -14.38
C ILE A 87 -8.27 -5.12 -14.85
N GLY A 88 -9.55 -5.24 -14.51
CA GLY A 88 -10.58 -4.27 -14.89
C GLY A 88 -10.46 -2.90 -14.23
N LYS A 89 -9.85 -2.80 -13.04
CA LYS A 89 -9.67 -1.54 -12.29
C LYS A 89 -8.66 -0.59 -12.95
N PHE A 90 -7.76 -1.12 -13.80
CA PHE A 90 -6.64 -0.39 -14.40
C PHE A 90 -6.82 -0.12 -15.89
N PHE A 91 -8.07 0.03 -16.32
CA PHE A 91 -8.39 0.29 -17.71
C PHE A 91 -7.73 1.58 -18.24
N GLY A 92 -7.13 1.50 -19.44
CA GLY A 92 -6.49 2.63 -20.10
C GLY A 92 -5.03 2.90 -19.67
N MET A 93 -4.38 1.94 -18.99
CA MET A 93 -2.94 1.95 -18.72
C MET A 93 -2.26 0.86 -19.54
N GLU A 94 -0.98 1.07 -19.89
CA GLU A 94 -0.17 0.14 -20.66
C GLU A 94 0.72 -0.68 -19.73
N ASP A 95 0.96 -1.94 -20.08
CA ASP A 95 1.95 -2.77 -19.40
C ASP A 95 3.36 -2.30 -19.82
N VAL A 96 4.21 -2.06 -18.84
CA VAL A 96 5.56 -1.57 -19.09
C VAL A 96 6.59 -2.34 -18.26
N GLU A 97 7.79 -2.49 -18.85
CA GLU A 97 8.99 -2.88 -18.09
C GLU A 97 9.73 -1.61 -17.65
N ILE A 98 10.10 -1.54 -16.37
CA ILE A 98 10.77 -0.37 -15.80
C ILE A 98 12.30 -0.48 -15.80
N GLY A 99 12.83 -1.63 -16.22
CA GLY A 99 14.27 -1.84 -16.44
C GLY A 99 14.99 -2.49 -15.26
N PHE A 100 14.29 -2.98 -14.26
CA PHE A 100 14.85 -3.74 -13.14
C PHE A 100 14.51 -5.21 -13.30
N THR A 101 15.50 -6.03 -13.69
CA THR A 101 15.30 -7.40 -14.16
C THR A 101 14.50 -8.28 -13.20
N GLU A 102 14.80 -8.25 -11.91
CA GLU A 102 14.09 -9.10 -10.93
C GLU A 102 12.66 -8.61 -10.70
N PHE A 103 12.47 -7.30 -10.70
CA PHE A 103 11.17 -6.67 -10.59
C PHE A 103 10.29 -6.98 -11.82
N ASP A 104 10.80 -6.73 -13.02
CA ASP A 104 10.09 -6.94 -14.29
C ASP A 104 9.78 -8.43 -14.57
N LYS A 105 10.62 -9.36 -14.05
CA LYS A 105 10.35 -10.80 -14.17
C LYS A 105 9.14 -11.23 -13.35
N LYS A 106 8.95 -10.64 -12.18
CA LYS A 106 7.95 -11.08 -11.19
C LYS A 106 6.65 -10.29 -11.27
N LEU A 107 6.74 -8.98 -11.51
CA LEU A 107 5.63 -8.06 -11.39
C LEU A 107 5.16 -7.54 -12.75
N ILE A 108 3.89 -7.21 -12.82
CA ILE A 108 3.29 -6.46 -13.93
C ILE A 108 3.15 -5.02 -13.46
N VAL A 109 3.68 -4.11 -14.26
CA VAL A 109 3.54 -2.67 -14.03
C VAL A 109 2.63 -2.09 -15.10
N LYS A 110 1.52 -1.51 -14.69
CA LYS A 110 0.59 -0.77 -15.55
C LYS A 110 0.74 0.72 -15.27
N THR A 111 0.82 1.54 -16.30
CA THR A 111 0.95 3.00 -16.12
C THR A 111 0.57 3.76 -17.37
N ASN A 112 0.25 5.04 -17.20
CA ASN A 112 0.15 6.01 -18.28
C ASN A 112 1.41 6.86 -18.45
N ASN A 113 2.48 6.60 -17.67
CA ASN A 113 3.76 7.31 -17.78
C ASN A 113 4.93 6.44 -17.27
N LYS A 114 5.57 5.73 -18.22
CA LYS A 114 6.69 4.83 -17.94
C LYS A 114 7.87 5.52 -17.24
N LEU A 115 8.24 6.72 -17.68
CA LEU A 115 9.41 7.42 -17.11
C LEU A 115 9.19 7.71 -15.63
N ARG A 116 7.99 8.17 -15.28
CA ARG A 116 7.67 8.51 -13.89
C ARG A 116 7.61 7.30 -12.98
N VAL A 117 7.03 6.19 -13.43
CA VAL A 117 7.03 4.97 -12.62
C VAL A 117 8.44 4.41 -12.46
N SER A 118 9.28 4.44 -13.50
CA SER A 118 10.69 4.02 -13.40
C SER A 118 11.49 4.92 -12.43
N GLU A 119 11.20 6.22 -12.39
CA GLU A 119 11.81 7.16 -11.44
C GLU A 119 11.45 6.81 -9.99
N ILE A 120 10.17 6.53 -9.71
CA ILE A 120 9.67 6.15 -8.37
C ILE A 120 10.38 4.88 -7.87
N PHE A 121 10.47 3.86 -8.72
CA PHE A 121 11.06 2.56 -8.36
C PHE A 121 12.57 2.49 -8.62
N SER A 122 13.24 3.60 -8.97
CA SER A 122 14.70 3.65 -9.06
C SER A 122 15.39 3.49 -7.72
N ASP A 123 14.75 3.94 -6.64
CA ASP A 123 15.23 3.72 -5.28
C ASP A 123 15.04 2.25 -4.88
N GLU A 124 16.14 1.62 -4.49
CA GLU A 124 16.16 0.22 -4.07
C GLU A 124 15.32 -0.02 -2.81
N ALA A 125 15.32 0.92 -1.86
CA ALA A 125 14.53 0.82 -0.64
C ALA A 125 13.02 0.88 -0.91
N VAL A 126 12.61 1.55 -1.99
CA VAL A 126 11.21 1.57 -2.45
C VAL A 126 10.86 0.30 -3.23
N ARG A 127 11.77 -0.23 -4.03
CA ARG A 127 11.51 -1.36 -4.94
C ARG A 127 11.59 -2.72 -4.27
N LYS A 128 12.64 -2.98 -3.49
CA LYS A 128 12.94 -4.30 -2.92
C LYS A 128 11.85 -4.93 -2.08
N PRO A 129 11.12 -4.21 -1.21
CA PRO A 129 10.03 -4.81 -0.45
C PRO A 129 9.05 -5.56 -1.35
N PHE A 130 8.68 -5.01 -2.49
CA PHE A 130 7.70 -5.60 -3.41
C PHE A 130 8.26 -6.78 -4.22
N GLU A 131 9.56 -6.84 -4.47
CA GLU A 131 10.20 -7.97 -5.17
C GLU A 131 10.05 -9.30 -4.40
N SER A 132 9.87 -9.25 -3.09
CA SER A 132 9.74 -10.44 -2.23
C SER A 132 8.30 -10.88 -1.98
N LEU A 133 7.31 -10.04 -2.32
CA LEU A 133 5.89 -10.30 -2.05
C LEU A 133 5.24 -11.08 -3.20
N ASN A 134 4.19 -11.84 -2.88
CA ASN A 134 3.26 -12.46 -3.81
C ASN A 134 1.84 -11.98 -3.49
N ASP A 135 0.91 -12.18 -4.42
CA ASP A 135 -0.53 -11.94 -4.24
C ASP A 135 -0.85 -10.57 -3.66
N PHE A 136 -0.23 -9.52 -4.24
CA PHE A 136 -0.43 -8.13 -3.82
C PHE A 136 -0.76 -7.21 -4.98
N THR A 137 -1.32 -6.06 -4.63
CA THR A 137 -1.52 -4.91 -5.51
C THR A 137 -1.01 -3.64 -4.84
N LEU A 138 -0.44 -2.73 -5.63
CA LEU A 138 -0.06 -1.39 -5.22
C LEU A 138 -0.38 -0.41 -6.34
N GLY A 139 -1.13 0.64 -6.08
CA GLY A 139 -1.41 1.61 -7.13
C GLY A 139 -2.28 2.78 -6.71
N VAL A 140 -2.56 3.65 -7.66
CA VAL A 140 -3.51 4.75 -7.50
C VAL A 140 -4.90 4.27 -7.87
N THR A 141 -5.80 4.22 -6.88
CA THR A 141 -7.19 3.81 -7.02
C THR A 141 -8.14 4.99 -6.83
N TYR A 142 -9.40 4.82 -7.20
CA TYR A 142 -10.46 5.81 -7.00
C TYR A 142 -11.61 5.15 -6.26
N ASN A 143 -11.98 5.69 -5.11
CA ASN A 143 -13.09 5.14 -4.33
C ASN A 143 -14.43 5.48 -4.99
N ASN A 144 -15.07 4.47 -5.60
CA ASN A 144 -16.40 4.56 -6.21
C ASN A 144 -17.53 4.14 -5.24
N ASN A 145 -17.31 4.16 -3.93
CA ASN A 145 -18.33 3.83 -2.96
C ASN A 145 -19.45 4.87 -3.06
N GLY A 146 -20.53 4.47 -3.71
CA GLY A 146 -21.73 5.21 -4.18
C GLY A 146 -22.45 6.19 -3.25
N GLY A 147 -21.72 6.99 -2.53
CA GLY A 147 -22.19 8.14 -1.75
C GLY A 147 -21.59 9.42 -2.32
N SER A 148 -22.37 10.47 -2.39
CA SER A 148 -22.19 11.78 -3.00
C SER A 148 -20.91 12.57 -2.68
N ALA A 149 -19.81 11.96 -2.37
CA ALA A 149 -18.52 12.59 -2.11
C ALA A 149 -17.49 12.10 -3.14
N ARG A 150 -17.02 13.05 -3.93
CA ARG A 150 -15.85 13.09 -4.81
C ARG A 150 -15.11 11.75 -4.98
N ASN A 151 -14.88 11.34 -6.23
CA ASN A 151 -13.88 10.33 -6.60
C ASN A 151 -12.49 10.80 -6.12
N ALA A 152 -12.23 10.69 -4.82
CA ALA A 152 -10.93 11.02 -4.26
C ALA A 152 -9.94 9.94 -4.71
N PRO A 153 -8.75 10.31 -5.18
CA PRO A 153 -7.71 9.34 -5.48
C PRO A 153 -7.04 8.89 -4.19
N PHE A 154 -6.72 7.59 -4.13
CA PHE A 154 -5.98 6.97 -3.04
C PHE A 154 -4.75 6.27 -3.58
N LEU A 155 -3.66 6.30 -2.83
CA LEU A 155 -2.62 5.30 -2.93
C LEU A 155 -3.05 4.12 -2.06
N GLU A 156 -3.08 2.92 -2.63
CA GLU A 156 -3.51 1.71 -1.96
C GLU A 156 -2.49 0.59 -2.18
N PHE A 157 -2.12 -0.08 -1.11
CA PHE A 157 -1.41 -1.34 -1.10
C PHE A 157 -2.30 -2.38 -0.44
N GLN A 158 -2.45 -3.52 -1.05
CA GLN A 158 -3.18 -4.67 -0.51
C GLN A 158 -2.41 -5.96 -0.81
N ILE A 159 -2.34 -6.86 0.17
CA ILE A 159 -1.76 -8.19 0.03
C ILE A 159 -2.67 -9.21 0.71
N GLU A 160 -2.82 -10.40 0.10
CA GLU A 160 -3.57 -11.53 0.66
C GLU A 160 -2.73 -12.32 1.67
N THR A 161 -2.24 -11.60 2.69
CA THR A 161 -1.44 -12.15 3.79
C THR A 161 -1.55 -11.22 4.99
N GLY A 162 -1.79 -11.78 6.18
CA GLY A 162 -1.74 -11.06 7.45
C GLY A 162 -0.31 -10.85 7.90
N ILE A 163 0.27 -9.68 7.58
CA ILE A 163 1.68 -9.38 7.93
C ILE A 163 1.76 -8.90 9.37
N THR A 164 2.15 -9.80 10.29
CA THR A 164 2.40 -9.48 11.70
C THR A 164 3.89 -9.27 12.02
N ASN A 165 4.78 -9.60 11.09
CA ASN A 165 6.21 -9.30 11.23
C ASN A 165 6.45 -7.80 11.08
N THR A 166 6.73 -7.11 12.19
CA THR A 166 6.88 -5.64 12.23
C THR A 166 8.04 -5.12 11.39
N LYS A 167 9.10 -5.90 11.17
CA LYS A 167 10.21 -5.51 10.30
C LYS A 167 9.76 -5.47 8.84
N GLN A 168 9.10 -6.52 8.37
CA GLN A 168 8.57 -6.60 7.01
C GLN A 168 7.52 -5.51 6.78
N LEU A 169 6.62 -5.33 7.74
CA LEU A 169 5.59 -4.30 7.68
C LEU A 169 6.19 -2.89 7.60
N ARG A 170 7.28 -2.63 8.34
CA ARG A 170 8.00 -1.36 8.30
C ARG A 170 8.65 -1.12 6.93
N GLU A 171 9.26 -2.14 6.32
CA GLU A 171 9.87 -2.03 4.99
C GLU A 171 8.82 -1.67 3.92
N ILE A 172 7.64 -2.30 3.98
CA ILE A 172 6.51 -1.99 3.09
C ILE A 172 5.98 -0.57 3.36
N TYR A 173 5.80 -0.19 4.62
CA TYR A 173 5.37 1.15 5.01
C TYR A 173 6.35 2.23 4.51
N HIS A 174 7.65 2.02 4.68
CA HIS A 174 8.69 2.93 4.19
C HIS A 174 8.58 3.14 2.67
N ALA A 175 8.43 2.07 1.92
CA ALA A 175 8.22 2.15 0.47
C ALA A 175 6.91 2.89 0.13
N PHE A 176 5.83 2.55 0.82
CA PHE A 176 4.51 3.17 0.62
C PHE A 176 4.53 4.69 0.87
N ILE A 177 5.08 5.14 2.01
CA ILE A 177 5.13 6.57 2.33
C ILE A 177 6.07 7.32 1.40
N SER A 178 7.17 6.72 0.95
CA SER A 178 8.08 7.30 -0.03
C SER A 178 7.37 7.55 -1.36
N ILE A 179 6.57 6.60 -1.83
CA ILE A 179 5.74 6.75 -3.03
C ILE A 179 4.69 7.85 -2.82
N LEU A 180 4.00 7.86 -1.68
CA LEU A 180 2.99 8.87 -1.34
C LEU A 180 3.57 10.28 -1.40
N ILE A 181 4.76 10.49 -0.81
CA ILE A 181 5.46 11.77 -0.86
C ILE A 181 5.78 12.20 -2.29
N LEU A 182 6.23 11.28 -3.14
CA LEU A 182 6.53 11.57 -4.55
C LEU A 182 5.29 11.89 -5.39
N LEU A 183 4.13 11.30 -5.04
CA LEU A 183 2.87 11.61 -5.69
C LEU A 183 2.34 12.99 -5.30
N ASP A 184 2.44 13.37 -4.02
CA ASP A 184 1.95 14.66 -3.50
C ASP A 184 2.85 15.85 -3.90
N ASN A 185 4.17 15.67 -3.97
CA ASN A 185 5.12 16.78 -4.13
C ASN A 185 5.19 17.38 -5.56
N LYS A 186 4.50 16.85 -6.57
CA LYS A 186 4.60 17.35 -7.97
C LYS A 186 3.46 18.26 -8.44
N VAL A 187 2.80 19.00 -7.53
CA VAL A 187 1.79 20.01 -7.89
C VAL A 187 2.36 21.43 -8.01
N SER A 188 3.67 21.60 -7.77
CA SER A 188 4.32 22.92 -7.86
C SER A 188 5.16 23.05 -9.14
N ARG A 189 4.50 23.08 -10.32
CA ARG A 189 5.01 23.75 -11.54
C ARG A 189 3.88 24.05 -12.51
#